data_41871a16be49daf6ad49883dea809265
#
_entry.id   41871a16be49daf6ad49883dea809265
#
_cell.length_a   1.000
_cell.length_b   1.000
_cell.length_c   1.000
_cell.angle_alpha   90.00
_cell.angle_beta   90.00
_cell.angle_gamma   90.00
#
_symmetry.space_group_name_H-M   'P 1'
#
loop_
_entity.id
_entity.type
_entity.pdbx_description
1 polymer ?
#
loop_
_entity_poly.entity_id
_entity_poly.type
_entity_poly.pdbx_seq_one_letter_code
_entity_poly.pdbx_strand_id
1 'polypeptide(L)'
;EAAAWAPLDLEVVPRWRELPVRYHISRGSIPAPLAGFAAAGIEAGFAAWSSPACTAWXEAELLGDTDASYDAGDGRNVFLWISDGWPDALGAVDSVIAITMPVWDRDGVIADADMVFNNVGFCWNESGEGDCIDVASIATHEEGHFLGLGHTNVRGATMLGFYPGGTSARTLEEDDIEGVCALYPIGG
;
A
#
# COMPACT_ATOMS: atom_id res chain seq x y z
N GLU A 1 7.31 13.51 22.56
CA GLU A 1 7.30 14.11 21.22
C GLU A 1 5.97 13.79 20.56
N ALA A 2 5.49 14.69 19.70
CA ALA A 2 4.29 14.42 18.93
C ALA A 2 4.58 13.31 17.91
N ALA A 3 3.58 12.51 17.60
CA ALA A 3 3.68 11.48 16.56
C ALA A 3 4.14 12.14 15.26
N ALA A 4 5.05 11.50 14.56
CA ALA A 4 5.55 11.99 13.28
C ALA A 4 4.72 11.42 12.12
N TRP A 5 4.01 10.30 12.35
CA TRP A 5 3.08 9.74 11.37
C TRP A 5 1.98 10.76 11.05
N ALA A 6 1.40 10.67 9.87
CA ALA A 6 0.32 11.55 9.44
C ALA A 6 -0.74 10.73 8.69
N PRO A 7 -2.00 11.13 8.76
CA PRO A 7 -3.01 10.56 7.86
C PRO A 7 -2.83 11.16 6.45
N LEU A 8 -3.47 10.57 5.46
CA LEU A 8 -3.47 11.09 4.08
C LEU A 8 -4.02 12.52 4.00
N ASP A 9 -4.95 12.85 4.88
CA ASP A 9 -5.56 14.18 4.92
C ASP A 9 -5.70 14.60 6.39
N LEU A 10 -5.23 15.80 6.71
CA LEU A 10 -5.25 16.31 8.08
C LEU A 10 -6.59 16.94 8.48
N GLU A 11 -7.39 17.34 7.51
CA GLU A 11 -8.70 17.95 7.78
C GLU A 11 -9.80 16.90 7.95
N VAL A 12 -9.71 15.84 7.12
CA VAL A 12 -10.67 14.74 7.15
C VAL A 12 -9.87 13.44 7.14
N VAL A 13 -9.64 12.86 8.30
CA VAL A 13 -8.79 11.68 8.44
C VAL A 13 -9.41 10.46 7.73
N PRO A 14 -8.83 10.03 6.58
CA PRO A 14 -9.43 8.93 5.83
C PRO A 14 -9.19 7.59 6.53
N ARG A 15 -10.22 6.74 6.55
CA ARG A 15 -10.10 5.37 7.04
C ARG A 15 -11.27 4.51 6.57
N TRP A 16 -11.06 3.22 6.52
CA TRP A 16 -12.12 2.26 6.27
C TRP A 16 -13.02 2.16 7.50
N ARG A 17 -14.32 2.02 7.29
CA ARG A 17 -15.30 1.86 8.39
C ARG A 17 -15.77 0.43 8.55
N GLU A 18 -15.67 -0.35 7.47
CA GLU A 18 -16.09 -1.76 7.49
C GLU A 18 -14.87 -2.66 7.27
N LEU A 19 -14.65 -3.60 8.17
CA LEU A 19 -13.49 -4.52 8.13
C LEU A 19 -13.98 -5.95 8.17
N PRO A 20 -13.28 -6.91 7.54
CA PRO A 20 -12.08 -6.68 6.74
C PRO A 20 -12.38 -6.04 5.39
N VAL A 21 -11.47 -5.23 4.90
CA VAL A 21 -11.54 -4.68 3.55
C VAL A 21 -11.19 -5.78 2.55
N ARG A 22 -11.78 -5.73 1.38
CA ARG A 22 -11.57 -6.75 0.34
C ARG A 22 -10.84 -6.18 -0.86
N TYR A 23 -10.00 -6.99 -1.48
CA TYR A 23 -9.24 -6.56 -2.65
C TYR A 23 -9.05 -7.72 -3.64
N HIS A 24 -8.67 -7.36 -4.86
CA HIS A 24 -8.33 -8.30 -5.92
C HIS A 24 -6.89 -8.03 -6.38
N ILE A 25 -6.23 -9.08 -6.87
CA ILE A 25 -4.95 -8.91 -7.56
C ILE A 25 -5.17 -9.26 -9.03
N SER A 26 -4.80 -8.35 -9.93
CA SER A 26 -4.80 -8.64 -11.37
C SER A 26 -3.57 -9.50 -11.68
N ARG A 27 -3.71 -10.82 -11.47
CA ARG A 27 -2.57 -11.74 -11.62
C ARG A 27 -1.99 -11.76 -13.02
N GLY A 28 -2.84 -11.54 -14.03
CA GLY A 28 -2.40 -11.44 -15.41
C GLY A 28 -1.50 -10.23 -15.69
N SER A 29 -1.54 -9.21 -14.83
CA SER A 29 -0.69 -8.03 -14.96
C SER A 29 0.70 -8.24 -14.32
N ILE A 30 0.84 -9.22 -13.43
CA ILE A 30 2.11 -9.45 -12.73
C ILE A 30 3.19 -9.86 -13.74
N PRO A 31 4.34 -9.14 -13.78
CA PRO A 31 5.43 -9.54 -14.67
C PRO A 31 5.86 -10.98 -14.40
N ALA A 32 6.12 -11.75 -15.47
CA ALA A 32 6.40 -13.18 -15.35
C ALA A 32 7.49 -13.53 -14.31
N PRO A 33 8.61 -12.77 -14.20
CA PRO A 33 9.61 -13.09 -13.18
C PRO A 33 9.13 -12.93 -11.74
N LEU A 34 8.04 -12.17 -11.49
CA LEU A 34 7.51 -11.89 -10.16
C LEU A 34 6.36 -12.83 -9.78
N ALA A 35 5.83 -13.60 -10.74
CA ALA A 35 4.61 -14.39 -10.56
C ALA A 35 4.66 -15.39 -9.39
N GLY A 36 5.86 -15.83 -9.02
CA GLY A 36 6.03 -16.81 -7.93
C GLY A 36 5.97 -16.22 -6.53
N PHE A 37 6.06 -14.90 -6.38
CA PHE A 37 6.16 -14.30 -5.04
C PHE A 37 5.40 -12.98 -4.86
N ALA A 38 4.99 -12.31 -5.94
CA ALA A 38 4.39 -10.97 -5.81
C ALA A 38 3.11 -10.96 -4.96
N ALA A 39 2.20 -11.90 -5.20
CA ALA A 39 0.96 -11.97 -4.43
C ALA A 39 1.24 -12.23 -2.94
N ALA A 40 2.17 -13.15 -2.66
CA ALA A 40 2.57 -13.44 -1.27
C ALA A 40 3.21 -12.22 -0.59
N GLY A 41 3.95 -11.39 -1.35
CA GLY A 41 4.51 -10.15 -0.84
C GLY A 41 3.43 -9.15 -0.43
N ILE A 42 2.37 -9.03 -1.23
CA ILE A 42 1.20 -8.18 -0.90
C ILE A 42 0.50 -8.72 0.37
N GLU A 43 0.22 -10.03 0.40
CA GLU A 43 -0.44 -10.63 1.57
C GLU A 43 0.39 -10.44 2.86
N ALA A 44 1.73 -10.56 2.75
CA ALA A 44 2.62 -10.36 3.90
C ALA A 44 2.58 -8.92 4.43
N GLY A 45 2.43 -7.93 3.54
CA GLY A 45 2.29 -6.54 3.95
C GLY A 45 1.03 -6.31 4.80
N PHE A 46 -0.14 -6.79 4.32
CA PHE A 46 -1.37 -6.68 5.12
C PHE A 46 -1.24 -7.41 6.47
N ALA A 47 -0.55 -8.56 6.48
CA ALA A 47 -0.30 -9.26 7.74
C ALA A 47 0.57 -8.41 8.68
N ALA A 48 1.57 -7.69 8.15
CA ALA A 48 2.38 -6.78 8.96
C ALA A 48 1.50 -5.67 9.58
N TRP A 49 0.63 -5.04 8.79
CA TRP A 49 -0.24 -3.97 9.30
C TRP A 49 -1.27 -4.46 10.32
N SER A 50 -1.68 -5.73 10.28
CA SER A 50 -2.62 -6.28 11.25
C SER A 50 -1.95 -6.84 12.50
N SER A 51 -0.62 -6.92 12.53
CA SER A 51 0.11 -7.55 13.63
C SER A 51 0.18 -6.72 14.94
N PRO A 52 0.15 -5.37 14.93
CA PRO A 52 0.25 -4.63 16.19
C PRO A 52 -0.95 -4.88 17.11
N ALA A 53 -0.68 -5.17 18.37
CA ALA A 53 -1.73 -5.52 19.33
C ALA A 53 -2.68 -4.36 19.68
N CYS A 54 -2.36 -3.14 19.27
CA CYS A 54 -3.15 -1.94 19.55
C CYS A 54 -4.16 -1.59 18.45
N THR A 55 -4.11 -2.28 17.31
CA THR A 55 -5.02 -1.96 16.19
C THR A 55 -6.21 -2.91 16.11
N ALA A 56 -7.35 -2.40 15.68
CA ALA A 56 -8.54 -3.18 15.29
C ALA A 56 -8.52 -3.51 13.79
N TRP A 57 -7.47 -3.17 13.08
CA TRP A 57 -7.36 -3.48 11.66
C TRP A 57 -7.32 -4.99 11.42
N UNK A 58 -8.11 -5.51 10.67
CA UNK A 58 -8.20 -6.80 10.36
C UNK A 58 -7.52 -7.00 9.12
N GLU A 59 -6.87 -7.91 8.98
CA GLU A 59 -6.16 -8.19 7.74
C GLU A 59 -7.10 -8.15 6.54
N ALA A 60 -6.70 -7.51 5.47
CA ALA A 60 -7.53 -7.38 4.25
C ALA A 60 -7.74 -8.76 3.60
N GLU A 61 -8.91 -8.96 3.02
CA GLU A 61 -9.33 -10.25 2.44
C GLU A 61 -9.11 -10.27 0.92
N LEU A 62 -8.20 -11.13 0.47
CA LEU A 62 -7.99 -11.34 -0.96
C LEU A 62 -9.16 -12.13 -1.55
N LEU A 63 -9.91 -11.51 -2.44
CA LEU A 63 -11.05 -12.16 -3.12
C LEU A 63 -10.61 -13.03 -4.30
N GLY A 64 -9.40 -12.81 -4.81
CA GLY A 64 -8.86 -13.61 -5.91
C GLY A 64 -8.42 -12.78 -7.10
N ASP A 65 -8.30 -13.46 -8.23
CA ASP A 65 -7.83 -12.87 -9.47
C ASP A 65 -8.89 -12.01 -10.14
N THR A 66 -8.44 -11.04 -10.91
CA THR A 66 -9.31 -10.19 -11.74
C THR A 66 -8.56 -9.77 -13.00
N ASP A 67 -9.29 -9.44 -14.05
CA ASP A 67 -8.73 -8.78 -15.23
C ASP A 67 -9.14 -7.29 -15.27
N ALA A 68 -9.74 -6.80 -14.19
CA ALA A 68 -10.09 -5.38 -14.07
C ALA A 68 -8.82 -4.52 -13.97
N SER A 69 -8.94 -3.29 -14.45
CA SER A 69 -7.93 -2.26 -14.28
C SER A 69 -8.31 -1.38 -13.08
N TYR A 70 -7.44 -0.46 -12.71
CA TYR A 70 -7.77 0.55 -11.71
C TYR A 70 -8.86 1.49 -12.27
N ASP A 71 -9.80 1.89 -11.44
CA ASP A 71 -10.91 2.79 -11.81
C ASP A 71 -11.44 3.48 -10.56
N ALA A 72 -10.84 4.62 -10.25
CA ALA A 72 -11.07 5.33 -8.98
C ALA A 72 -12.56 5.54 -8.67
N GLY A 73 -12.99 5.01 -7.54
CA GLY A 73 -14.35 5.21 -7.04
C GLY A 73 -15.37 4.18 -7.52
N ASP A 74 -14.92 3.07 -8.16
CA ASP A 74 -15.87 2.03 -8.58
C ASP A 74 -16.22 1.07 -7.42
N GLY A 75 -15.53 1.19 -6.28
CA GLY A 75 -15.74 0.38 -5.08
C GLY A 75 -15.11 -0.99 -5.15
N ARG A 76 -14.17 -1.18 -6.07
CA ARG A 76 -13.45 -2.45 -6.23
C ARG A 76 -11.95 -2.20 -6.11
N ASN A 77 -11.36 -2.59 -5.03
CA ASN A 77 -9.92 -2.42 -4.79
C ASN A 77 -9.13 -3.40 -5.65
N VAL A 78 -8.38 -2.90 -6.63
CA VAL A 78 -7.61 -3.72 -7.58
C VAL A 78 -6.13 -3.37 -7.50
N PHE A 79 -5.29 -4.39 -7.33
CA PHE A 79 -3.84 -4.25 -7.28
C PHE A 79 -3.25 -4.83 -8.56
N LEU A 80 -2.48 -4.02 -9.30
CA LEU A 80 -2.01 -4.41 -10.63
C LEU A 80 -0.65 -3.81 -10.97
N TRP A 81 0.01 -4.39 -11.97
CA TRP A 81 1.27 -3.90 -12.54
C TRP A 81 1.01 -3.28 -13.90
N ILE A 82 1.63 -2.11 -14.17
CA ILE A 82 1.69 -1.56 -15.52
C ILE A 82 3.09 -1.82 -16.06
N SER A 83 3.18 -2.62 -17.14
CA SER A 83 4.43 -3.01 -17.79
C SER A 83 4.65 -2.31 -19.13
N ASP A 84 3.71 -1.48 -19.58
CA ASP A 84 3.81 -0.74 -20.82
C ASP A 84 2.96 0.53 -20.76
N GLY A 85 3.53 1.65 -21.16
CA GLY A 85 2.77 2.89 -21.27
C GLY A 85 2.31 3.47 -19.93
N TRP A 86 3.25 3.70 -19.00
CA TRP A 86 2.90 4.34 -17.71
C TRP A 86 2.16 5.66 -17.94
N PRO A 87 0.95 5.84 -17.40
CA PRO A 87 0.18 7.06 -17.63
C PRO A 87 0.77 8.28 -16.90
N ASP A 88 0.88 9.40 -17.58
CA ASP A 88 1.36 10.67 -16.98
C ASP A 88 0.51 11.07 -15.76
N ALA A 89 -0.77 10.71 -15.76
CA ALA A 89 -1.68 11.04 -14.65
C ALA A 89 -1.26 10.38 -13.32
N LEU A 90 -0.50 9.29 -13.38
CA LEU A 90 0.00 8.59 -12.19
C LEU A 90 1.37 9.14 -11.72
N GLY A 91 1.87 10.19 -12.38
CA GLY A 91 3.14 10.82 -12.02
C GLY A 91 4.28 10.41 -12.93
N ALA A 92 5.48 10.90 -12.64
CA ALA A 92 6.65 10.66 -13.50
C ALA A 92 7.11 9.21 -13.42
N VAL A 93 7.28 8.58 -14.58
CA VAL A 93 7.63 7.16 -14.70
C VAL A 93 8.94 6.78 -14.02
N ASP A 94 9.88 7.73 -13.93
CA ASP A 94 11.19 7.49 -13.31
C ASP A 94 11.24 7.86 -11.82
N SER A 95 10.12 8.24 -11.24
CA SER A 95 10.06 8.71 -9.85
C SER A 95 9.00 8.01 -9.01
N VAL A 96 7.89 7.61 -9.62
CA VAL A 96 6.79 6.93 -8.90
C VAL A 96 6.97 5.42 -9.02
N ILE A 97 7.38 4.79 -7.92
CA ILE A 97 7.62 3.33 -7.85
C ILE A 97 6.30 2.57 -7.88
N ALA A 98 5.35 3.02 -7.08
CA ALA A 98 3.98 2.51 -7.05
C ALA A 98 3.09 3.64 -6.58
N ILE A 99 1.79 3.46 -6.68
CA ILE A 99 0.84 4.47 -6.20
C ILE A 99 -0.44 3.78 -5.74
N THR A 100 -0.93 4.19 -4.58
CA THR A 100 -2.23 3.81 -4.06
C THR A 100 -3.16 5.02 -4.15
N MET A 101 -4.37 4.80 -4.63
CA MET A 101 -5.33 5.86 -4.93
C MET A 101 -6.61 5.72 -4.10
N PRO A 102 -6.56 6.03 -2.80
CA PRO A 102 -7.76 5.94 -1.98
C PRO A 102 -8.76 7.05 -2.33
N VAL A 103 -10.03 6.67 -2.37
CA VAL A 103 -11.14 7.61 -2.59
C VAL A 103 -12.00 7.61 -1.34
N TRP A 104 -12.21 8.78 -0.75
CA TRP A 104 -13.00 8.91 0.48
C TRP A 104 -14.03 10.04 0.39
N ASP A 105 -15.05 9.94 1.21
CA ASP A 105 -16.10 10.95 1.28
C ASP A 105 -15.74 12.08 2.26
N ARG A 106 -16.63 13.07 2.38
CA ARG A 106 -16.45 14.23 3.26
C ARG A 106 -16.34 13.89 4.75
N ASP A 107 -16.72 12.68 5.14
CA ASP A 107 -16.63 12.19 6.51
C ASP A 107 -15.40 11.31 6.73
N GLY A 108 -14.54 11.20 5.72
CA GLY A 108 -13.30 10.42 5.77
C GLY A 108 -13.51 8.93 5.59
N VAL A 109 -14.67 8.50 5.08
CA VAL A 109 -14.90 7.07 4.85
C VAL A 109 -14.29 6.68 3.51
N ILE A 110 -13.24 5.84 3.55
CA ILE A 110 -12.64 5.30 2.33
C ILE A 110 -13.63 4.29 1.73
N ALA A 111 -13.90 4.44 0.46
CA ALA A 111 -14.84 3.60 -0.28
C ALA A 111 -14.15 2.79 -1.39
N ASP A 112 -12.92 3.16 -1.73
CA ASP A 112 -12.20 2.56 -2.84
C ASP A 112 -10.71 2.88 -2.70
N ALA A 113 -9.84 1.93 -3.10
CA ALA A 113 -8.41 2.18 -3.13
C ALA A 113 -7.72 1.18 -4.07
N ASP A 114 -7.34 1.66 -5.24
CA ASP A 114 -6.56 0.85 -6.19
C ASP A 114 -5.07 1.05 -5.93
N MET A 115 -4.27 0.03 -6.25
CA MET A 115 -2.82 0.07 -6.12
C MET A 115 -2.15 -0.33 -7.43
N VAL A 116 -1.28 0.54 -7.95
CA VAL A 116 -0.63 0.32 -9.25
C VAL A 116 0.89 0.32 -9.07
N PHE A 117 1.53 -0.77 -9.50
CA PHE A 117 2.98 -0.94 -9.46
C PHE A 117 3.59 -0.61 -10.82
N ASN A 118 4.67 0.17 -10.83
CA ASN A 118 5.31 0.68 -12.03
C ASN A 118 6.43 -0.25 -12.51
N ASN A 119 6.10 -1.13 -13.47
CA ASN A 119 7.10 -2.01 -14.09
C ASN A 119 7.66 -1.44 -15.39
N VAL A 120 7.31 -0.17 -15.70
CA VAL A 120 7.91 0.54 -16.84
C VAL A 120 9.20 1.23 -16.41
N GLY A 121 9.16 1.93 -15.28
CA GLY A 121 10.29 2.72 -14.79
C GLY A 121 11.26 1.95 -13.91
N PHE A 122 10.83 0.80 -13.35
CA PHE A 122 11.60 0.12 -12.30
C PHE A 122 11.71 -1.37 -12.53
N CYS A 123 12.86 -1.92 -12.11
CA CYS A 123 13.12 -3.35 -12.02
C CYS A 123 12.64 -3.84 -10.65
N TRP A 124 12.08 -5.06 -10.59
CA TRP A 124 11.51 -5.61 -9.36
C TRP A 124 12.08 -6.99 -9.04
N ASN A 125 12.25 -7.30 -7.75
CA ASN A 125 12.62 -8.63 -7.30
C ASN A 125 12.08 -8.87 -5.87
N GLU A 126 12.49 -9.96 -5.22
CA GLU A 126 12.05 -10.28 -3.86
C GLU A 126 13.09 -9.96 -2.78
N SER A 127 14.11 -9.17 -3.09
CA SER A 127 15.18 -8.87 -2.11
C SER A 127 15.58 -7.39 -2.08
N GLY A 128 15.18 -6.63 -3.10
CA GLY A 128 15.64 -5.24 -3.21
C GLY A 128 17.15 -5.13 -3.48
N GLU A 129 17.76 -6.21 -3.96
CA GLU A 129 19.19 -6.20 -4.27
C GLU A 129 19.46 -5.67 -5.68
N GLY A 130 20.66 -5.16 -5.86
CA GLY A 130 21.05 -4.50 -7.10
C GLY A 130 20.31 -3.19 -7.23
N ASP A 131 19.88 -2.85 -8.44
CA ASP A 131 19.09 -1.65 -8.69
C ASP A 131 17.59 -1.96 -8.75
N CYS A 132 17.18 -3.13 -8.25
CA CYS A 132 15.78 -3.53 -8.30
C CYS A 132 15.06 -3.22 -6.99
N ILE A 133 13.76 -3.12 -7.09
CA ILE A 133 12.85 -2.77 -6.00
C ILE A 133 12.29 -4.04 -5.38
N ASP A 134 12.24 -4.10 -4.05
CA ASP A 134 11.61 -5.22 -3.34
C ASP A 134 10.09 -5.10 -3.37
N VAL A 135 9.41 -6.09 -3.96
CA VAL A 135 7.95 -6.09 -4.08
C VAL A 135 7.27 -5.96 -2.72
N ALA A 136 7.68 -6.78 -1.74
CA ALA A 136 7.02 -6.80 -0.44
C ALA A 136 7.20 -5.49 0.32
N SER A 137 8.38 -4.86 0.22
CA SER A 137 8.60 -3.55 0.88
C SER A 137 7.68 -2.47 0.32
N ILE A 138 7.56 -2.41 -1.01
CA ILE A 138 6.70 -1.40 -1.63
C ILE A 138 5.22 -1.74 -1.38
N ALA A 139 4.84 -3.02 -1.46
CA ALA A 139 3.46 -3.41 -1.14
C ALA A 139 3.09 -2.97 0.29
N THR A 140 3.96 -3.25 1.28
CA THR A 140 3.71 -2.85 2.67
C THR A 140 3.56 -1.32 2.80
N HIS A 141 4.41 -0.55 2.11
CA HIS A 141 4.31 0.93 2.08
C HIS A 141 2.97 1.37 1.48
N GLU A 142 2.64 0.86 0.31
CA GLU A 142 1.40 1.24 -0.40
C GLU A 142 0.15 0.85 0.39
N GLU A 143 0.22 -0.27 1.10
CA GLU A 143 -0.86 -0.69 1.99
C GLU A 143 -1.07 0.28 3.14
N GLY A 144 -0.02 0.95 3.62
CA GLY A 144 -0.18 2.03 4.57
C GLY A 144 -1.06 3.15 4.01
N HIS A 145 -0.85 3.51 2.74
CA HIS A 145 -1.74 4.47 2.06
C HIS A 145 -3.14 3.90 1.90
N PHE A 146 -3.26 2.62 1.58
CA PHE A 146 -4.55 1.91 1.51
C PHE A 146 -5.32 2.03 2.83
N LEU A 147 -4.62 1.98 3.96
CA LEU A 147 -5.20 2.12 5.30
C LEU A 147 -5.58 3.56 5.63
N GLY A 148 -5.03 4.56 4.93
CA GLY A 148 -5.28 5.97 5.19
C GLY A 148 -4.08 6.74 5.75
N LEU A 149 -2.90 6.10 5.82
CA LEU A 149 -1.67 6.76 6.29
C LEU A 149 -1.01 7.56 5.18
N GLY A 150 -0.49 8.73 5.50
CA GLY A 150 0.35 9.53 4.64
C GLY A 150 1.83 9.24 4.88
N HIS A 151 2.70 9.95 4.17
CA HIS A 151 4.14 9.81 4.37
C HIS A 151 4.59 10.41 5.70
N THR A 152 5.65 9.84 6.26
CA THR A 152 6.37 10.36 7.42
C THR A 152 7.80 10.76 7.01
N ASN A 153 8.48 11.50 7.88
CA ASN A 153 9.90 11.81 7.75
C ASN A 153 10.76 11.00 8.74
N VAL A 154 10.15 10.05 9.44
CA VAL A 154 10.87 9.20 10.40
C VAL A 154 11.72 8.18 9.65
N ARG A 155 13.03 8.24 9.87
CA ARG A 155 13.97 7.34 9.21
C ARG A 155 13.73 5.90 9.66
N GLY A 156 13.58 5.02 8.70
CA GLY A 156 13.36 3.59 8.94
C GLY A 156 11.90 3.18 8.90
N ALA A 157 10.99 4.13 9.09
CA ALA A 157 9.55 3.82 9.01
C ALA A 157 9.18 3.31 7.61
N THR A 158 8.22 2.39 7.57
CA THR A 158 7.66 1.88 6.32
C THR A 158 7.04 3.02 5.51
N MET A 159 6.38 3.97 6.19
CA MET A 159 5.74 5.11 5.51
C MET A 159 6.71 6.26 5.17
N LEU A 160 8.02 6.04 5.25
CA LEU A 160 8.99 7.05 4.79
C LEU A 160 8.77 7.28 3.28
N GLY A 161 8.61 8.54 2.86
CA GLY A 161 8.33 8.90 1.48
C GLY A 161 9.50 8.69 0.51
N PHE A 162 10.37 7.75 0.81
CA PHE A 162 11.56 7.42 0.03
C PHE A 162 11.96 5.97 0.32
N TYR A 163 12.09 5.16 -0.72
CA TYR A 163 12.53 3.76 -0.58
C TYR A 163 14.05 3.69 -0.53
N PRO A 164 14.63 3.23 0.58
CA PRO A 164 16.09 3.21 0.73
C PRO A 164 16.78 2.00 0.08
N GLY A 165 16.01 1.08 -0.48
CA GLY A 165 16.51 -0.19 -1.00
C GLY A 165 16.43 -1.31 0.03
N GLY A 166 16.59 -2.54 -0.43
CA GLY A 166 16.55 -3.72 0.44
C GLY A 166 15.15 -4.07 0.92
N THR A 167 15.06 -4.72 2.07
CA THR A 167 13.81 -5.29 2.57
C THR A 167 13.32 -4.68 3.90
N SER A 168 13.93 -3.60 4.36
CA SER A 168 13.61 -3.02 5.68
C SER A 168 12.16 -2.55 5.80
N ALA A 169 11.56 -2.08 4.71
CA ALA A 169 10.18 -1.57 4.73
C ALA A 169 9.11 -2.68 4.74
N ARG A 170 9.51 -3.94 4.85
CA ARG A 170 8.56 -5.06 5.07
C ARG A 170 8.05 -5.11 6.51
N THR A 171 8.73 -4.41 7.45
CA THR A 171 8.41 -4.47 8.88
C THR A 171 8.13 -3.07 9.40
N LEU A 172 7.04 -2.96 10.15
CA LEU A 172 6.62 -1.67 10.70
C LEU A 172 7.55 -1.19 11.82
N GLU A 173 7.89 0.08 11.81
CA GLU A 173 8.58 0.76 12.89
C GLU A 173 7.56 1.39 13.85
N GLU A 174 8.05 1.89 14.98
CA GLU A 174 7.17 2.47 16.02
C GLU A 174 6.22 3.54 15.46
N ASP A 175 6.71 4.38 14.56
CA ASP A 175 5.93 5.45 13.93
C ASP A 175 4.75 4.90 13.11
N ASP A 176 5.00 3.83 12.34
CA ASP A 176 3.96 3.17 11.54
C ASP A 176 2.90 2.54 12.45
N ILE A 177 3.36 1.88 13.52
CA ILE A 177 2.50 1.23 14.51
C ILE A 177 1.60 2.27 15.20
N GLU A 178 2.18 3.41 15.62
CA GLU A 178 1.40 4.50 16.18
C GLU A 178 0.31 4.97 15.22
N GLY A 179 0.66 5.09 13.94
CA GLY A 179 -0.27 5.51 12.90
C GLY A 179 -1.44 4.55 12.74
N VAL A 180 -1.18 3.26 12.53
CA VAL A 180 -2.27 2.29 12.31
C VAL A 180 -3.14 2.14 13.56
N CYS A 181 -2.55 2.22 14.75
CA CYS A 181 -3.32 2.14 16.00
C CYS A 181 -4.18 3.39 16.23
N ALA A 182 -3.71 4.55 15.78
CA ALA A 182 -4.51 5.78 15.86
C ALA A 182 -5.66 5.77 14.86
N LEU A 183 -5.46 5.23 13.66
CA LEU A 183 -6.53 5.14 12.65
C LEU A 183 -7.59 4.07 13.02
N TYR A 184 -7.15 2.95 13.58
CA TYR A 184 -8.01 1.80 13.87
C TYR A 184 -7.84 1.35 15.33
N PRO A 185 -8.25 2.18 16.31
CA PRO A 185 -8.07 1.83 17.72
C PRO A 185 -8.99 0.69 18.17
N ILE A 186 -8.48 -0.20 19.02
CA ILE A 186 -9.29 -1.25 19.63
C ILE A 186 -10.36 -0.58 20.52
N GLY A 187 -11.61 -0.96 20.31
CA GLY A 187 -12.75 -0.46 21.09
C GLY A 187 -13.25 0.93 20.67
N GLY A 188 -12.85 1.39 19.49
CA GLY A 188 -13.30 2.67 18.92
C GLY A 188 -14.67 2.55 18.26
#